data_ceb7654f1d3792e3daf076ba950ee403
#
_entry.id   ceb7654f1d3792e3daf076ba950ee403
#
_cell.length_a   1.000
_cell.length_b   1.000
_cell.length_c   1.000
_cell.angle_alpha   90.00
_cell.angle_beta   90.00
_cell.angle_gamma   90.00
#
_symmetry.space_group_name_H-M   'P 1'
#
loop_
_entity.id
_entity.type
_entity.pdbx_description
1 polymer ?
#
loop_
_entity_poly.entity_id
_entity_poly.type
_entity_poly.pdbx_seq_one_letter_code
_entity_poly.pdbx_strand_id
1 'polypeptide(L)'
;MKYCSNCGQPLREGVKVCTNCGTPVRNDGPNYKHSEQRYSHQQPRSNKSNKKTWLIVTIVLAIIIALVVIFTIAKNQMSPEKQATHIAHAIKKDDAKSLSKQLTSNDHRLNEEEARAYLKYIKAESDLKHVADKVEENTKDIKNNHYNNLSVDANDNNILNISKDGKKYVFFDNYQFNVPQKTITLVSSDSGEITYEFNGDKHHISVEEDDDKELGTFPIGDYNLKASKDMEGKNFKGAITIDMSESDSIARSEEHTSELQSP
;
A
#
# COMPACT_ATOMS: atom_id res chain seq x y z
N MET A 1 73.86 -49.32 37.36
CA MET A 1 72.86 -49.41 36.23
C MET A 1 71.74 -48.37 36.41
N LYS A 2 71.46 -47.61 35.38
CA LYS A 2 70.33 -46.66 35.42
C LYS A 2 69.10 -47.28 34.74
N TYR A 3 67.91 -46.96 35.19
CA TYR A 3 66.69 -47.47 34.63
C TYR A 3 65.84 -46.32 34.05
N CYS A 4 65.07 -46.59 33.04
CA CYS A 4 64.15 -45.60 32.47
C CYS A 4 63.04 -45.28 33.43
N SER A 5 62.83 -43.98 33.72
CA SER A 5 61.80 -43.50 34.66
C SER A 5 60.38 -43.73 34.17
N ASN A 6 60.19 -44.02 32.88
CA ASN A 6 58.86 -44.22 32.31
C ASN A 6 58.48 -45.72 32.17
N CYS A 7 59.40 -46.57 31.73
CA CYS A 7 59.08 -47.98 31.48
C CYS A 7 59.89 -48.99 32.27
N GLY A 8 60.77 -48.54 33.20
CA GLY A 8 61.58 -49.42 34.06
C GLY A 8 62.70 -50.21 33.38
N GLN A 9 62.91 -50.08 32.07
CA GLN A 9 63.92 -50.79 31.33
C GLN A 9 65.35 -50.33 31.73
N PRO A 10 66.35 -51.25 31.90
CA PRO A 10 67.72 -50.86 32.17
C PRO A 10 68.28 -50.09 31.00
N LEU A 11 68.93 -48.96 31.28
CA LEU A 11 69.57 -48.11 30.28
C LEU A 11 71.03 -48.36 30.16
N ARG A 12 71.51 -48.41 28.91
CA ARG A 12 72.98 -48.49 28.63
C ARG A 12 73.62 -47.12 28.88
N GLU A 13 74.85 -47.10 29.31
CA GLU A 13 75.54 -45.83 29.54
C GLU A 13 75.66 -45.03 28.26
N GLY A 14 75.43 -43.72 28.34
CA GLY A 14 75.51 -42.79 27.25
C GLY A 14 74.30 -42.67 26.33
N VAL A 15 73.19 -43.40 26.55
CA VAL A 15 72.01 -43.28 25.72
C VAL A 15 71.22 -41.98 26.04
N LYS A 16 70.85 -41.28 25.00
CA LYS A 16 70.04 -40.03 25.12
C LYS A 16 68.54 -40.27 25.15
N VAL A 17 68.05 -41.40 24.71
CA VAL A 17 66.68 -41.84 24.70
C VAL A 17 66.54 -43.29 25.10
N CYS A 18 65.52 -43.70 25.74
CA CYS A 18 65.24 -45.10 26.06
C CYS A 18 64.95 -45.86 24.77
N THR A 19 65.68 -46.91 24.45
CA THR A 19 65.47 -47.71 23.25
C THR A 19 64.18 -48.53 23.25
N ASN A 20 63.52 -48.68 24.40
CA ASN A 20 62.29 -49.44 24.50
C ASN A 20 61.00 -48.54 24.37
N CYS A 21 61.01 -47.35 24.95
CA CYS A 21 59.82 -46.49 24.95
C CYS A 21 60.05 -45.09 24.40
N GLY A 22 61.22 -44.76 23.88
CA GLY A 22 61.52 -43.46 23.28
C GLY A 22 61.64 -42.29 24.25
N THR A 23 61.50 -42.51 25.56
CA THR A 23 61.57 -41.42 26.54
C THR A 23 62.98 -40.85 26.64
N PRO A 24 63.18 -39.50 26.57
CA PRO A 24 64.50 -38.89 26.69
C PRO A 24 65.13 -39.15 28.08
N VAL A 25 66.39 -39.58 28.08
CA VAL A 25 67.13 -39.82 29.35
C VAL A 25 67.89 -38.55 29.67
N ARG A 26 67.50 -37.87 30.78
CA ARG A 26 68.29 -36.73 31.27
C ARG A 26 69.47 -37.20 32.04
N ASN A 27 70.62 -36.82 31.61
CA ASN A 27 71.88 -37.03 32.35
C ASN A 27 72.07 -35.81 33.26
N ASP A 28 71.46 -35.85 34.42
CA ASP A 28 71.70 -34.84 35.44
C ASP A 28 73.00 -35.14 36.20
N GLY A 29 74.03 -34.45 35.76
CA GLY A 29 75.22 -34.30 36.61
C GLY A 29 74.94 -33.22 37.66
N PRO A 30 75.52 -33.22 38.86
CA PRO A 30 75.24 -32.34 39.94
C PRO A 30 75.68 -30.89 39.63
N ASN A 31 74.78 -30.07 39.19
CA ASN A 31 75.05 -28.65 39.09
C ASN A 31 73.77 -27.90 39.68
N TYR A 32 73.87 -27.59 40.99
CA TYR A 32 72.94 -26.78 41.69
C TYR A 32 73.10 -25.36 41.21
N LYS A 33 72.27 -24.97 40.20
CA LYS A 33 71.92 -23.58 40.00
C LYS A 33 70.45 -23.44 40.30
N HIS A 34 70.15 -22.79 41.42
CA HIS A 34 68.85 -22.21 41.73
C HIS A 34 68.40 -21.41 40.53
N SER A 35 67.50 -21.94 39.75
CA SER A 35 66.66 -21.17 38.88
C SER A 35 65.36 -20.95 39.61
N GLU A 36 65.17 -19.73 40.10
CA GLU A 36 63.90 -19.23 40.58
C GLU A 36 62.86 -19.53 39.50
N GLN A 37 61.97 -20.47 39.80
CA GLN A 37 60.73 -20.64 39.06
C GLN A 37 59.95 -19.37 39.33
N ARG A 38 60.00 -18.40 38.41
CA ARG A 38 58.99 -17.39 38.31
C ARG A 38 57.70 -18.14 38.00
N TYR A 39 56.89 -18.36 39.01
CA TYR A 39 55.48 -18.56 38.84
C TYR A 39 54.97 -17.31 38.14
N SER A 40 54.77 -17.38 36.82
CA SER A 40 53.94 -16.41 36.16
C SER A 40 52.57 -16.57 36.72
N HIS A 41 52.22 -15.75 37.71
CA HIS A 41 50.86 -15.47 38.00
C HIS A 41 50.25 -14.97 36.66
N GLN A 42 49.56 -15.86 35.99
CA GLN A 42 48.55 -15.41 35.04
C GLN A 42 47.55 -14.63 35.87
N GLN A 43 47.76 -13.32 35.99
CA GLN A 43 46.71 -12.41 36.41
C GLN A 43 45.52 -12.71 35.52
N PRO A 44 44.33 -12.96 36.13
CA PRO A 44 43.13 -13.04 35.32
C PRO A 44 43.11 -11.74 34.50
N ARG A 45 43.13 -11.86 33.15
CA ARG A 45 42.92 -10.73 32.28
C ARG A 45 41.64 -10.08 32.79
N SER A 46 41.78 -8.94 33.43
CA SER A 46 40.69 -8.09 33.76
C SER A 46 40.00 -7.82 32.43
N ASN A 47 38.85 -8.41 32.28
CA ASN A 47 37.96 -8.18 31.18
C ASN A 47 37.64 -6.67 31.30
N LYS A 48 38.48 -5.80 30.69
CA LYS A 48 38.14 -4.40 30.52
C LYS A 48 36.83 -4.43 29.75
N SER A 49 35.73 -4.42 30.50
CA SER A 49 34.41 -4.22 29.97
C SER A 49 34.55 -3.06 28.98
N ASN A 50 34.51 -3.38 27.69
CA ASN A 50 34.59 -2.39 26.64
C ASN A 50 33.32 -1.55 26.72
N LYS A 51 33.31 -0.56 27.67
CA LYS A 51 32.17 0.37 27.86
C LYS A 51 31.75 0.96 26.52
N LYS A 52 32.70 1.18 25.59
CA LYS A 52 32.43 1.61 24.21
C LYS A 52 31.66 0.55 23.42
N THR A 53 32.02 -0.73 23.52
CA THR A 53 31.32 -1.82 22.80
C THR A 53 29.90 -2.00 23.36
N TRP A 54 29.74 -1.94 24.68
CA TRP A 54 28.42 -2.02 25.31
C TRP A 54 27.54 -0.82 24.95
N LEU A 55 28.11 0.38 24.89
CA LEU A 55 27.41 1.59 24.44
C LEU A 55 26.97 1.47 22.97
N ILE A 56 27.80 0.92 22.09
CA ILE A 56 27.42 0.67 20.68
C ILE A 56 26.28 -0.35 20.61
N VAL A 57 26.35 -1.44 21.38
CA VAL A 57 25.28 -2.45 21.42
C VAL A 57 23.96 -1.85 21.92
N THR A 58 23.99 -1.01 22.94
CA THR A 58 22.76 -0.34 23.44
C THR A 58 22.18 0.64 22.42
N ILE A 59 23.02 1.38 21.68
CA ILE A 59 22.56 2.27 20.62
C ILE A 59 21.95 1.47 19.48
N VAL A 60 22.59 0.38 19.03
CA VAL A 60 22.06 -0.49 17.97
C VAL A 60 20.72 -1.11 18.40
N LEU A 61 20.62 -1.58 19.63
CA LEU A 61 19.38 -2.13 20.19
C LEU A 61 18.26 -1.06 20.22
N ALA A 62 18.58 0.16 20.64
CA ALA A 62 17.63 1.28 20.65
C ALA A 62 17.14 1.62 19.24
N ILE A 63 18.04 1.60 18.24
CA ILE A 63 17.67 1.83 16.83
C ILE A 63 16.75 0.71 16.34
N ILE A 64 17.05 -0.55 16.65
CA ILE A 64 16.21 -1.70 16.25
C ILE A 64 14.81 -1.56 16.87
N ILE A 65 14.72 -1.22 18.15
CA ILE A 65 13.43 -1.00 18.83
C ILE A 65 12.66 0.15 18.17
N ALA A 66 13.33 1.27 17.88
CA ALA A 66 12.70 2.39 17.18
C ALA A 66 12.19 1.99 15.79
N LEU A 67 12.95 1.22 15.02
CA LEU A 67 12.54 0.70 13.72
C LEU A 67 11.34 -0.25 13.83
N VAL A 68 11.31 -1.12 14.83
CA VAL A 68 10.16 -2.01 15.09
C VAL A 68 8.92 -1.19 15.44
N VAL A 69 9.04 -0.16 16.28
CA VAL A 69 7.92 0.72 16.63
C VAL A 69 7.42 1.48 15.40
N ILE A 70 8.32 2.06 14.60
CA ILE A 70 7.94 2.73 13.34
C ILE A 70 7.25 1.76 12.40
N PHE A 71 7.79 0.55 12.24
CA PHE A 71 7.20 -0.49 11.40
C PHE A 71 5.80 -0.90 11.87
N THR A 72 5.59 -1.08 13.17
CA THR A 72 4.26 -1.44 13.71
C THR A 72 3.24 -0.32 13.55
N ILE A 73 3.66 0.95 13.73
CA ILE A 73 2.81 2.11 13.47
C ILE A 73 2.46 2.18 11.98
N ALA A 74 3.46 2.06 11.09
CA ALA A 74 3.26 2.08 9.65
C ALA A 74 2.31 0.95 9.19
N LYS A 75 2.50 -0.27 9.68
CA LYS A 75 1.62 -1.41 9.41
C LYS A 75 0.17 -1.12 9.80
N ASN A 76 -0.03 -0.52 10.97
CA ASN A 76 -1.38 -0.19 11.44
C ASN A 76 -2.02 0.97 10.64
N GLN A 77 -1.22 1.96 10.21
CA GLN A 77 -1.72 3.10 9.43
C GLN A 77 -2.00 2.75 7.95
N MET A 78 -1.26 1.79 7.40
CA MET A 78 -1.36 1.38 5.99
C MET A 78 -2.20 0.11 5.80
N SER A 79 -2.95 -0.32 6.81
CA SER A 79 -3.77 -1.51 6.67
C SER A 79 -4.97 -1.25 5.76
N PRO A 80 -5.36 -2.23 4.91
CA PRO A 80 -6.54 -2.12 4.06
C PRO A 80 -7.82 -1.80 4.84
N GLU A 81 -7.94 -2.33 6.06
CA GLU A 81 -9.11 -2.08 6.92
C GLU A 81 -9.19 -0.61 7.35
N LYS A 82 -8.06 0.04 7.64
CA LYS A 82 -8.07 1.48 7.93
C LYS A 82 -8.43 2.30 6.71
N GLN A 83 -7.94 1.90 5.53
CA GLN A 83 -8.35 2.55 4.29
C GLN A 83 -9.86 2.39 4.07
N ALA A 84 -10.40 1.18 4.25
CA ALA A 84 -11.83 0.94 4.18
C ALA A 84 -12.63 1.79 5.20
N THR A 85 -12.14 1.91 6.44
CA THR A 85 -12.76 2.78 7.45
C THR A 85 -12.74 4.26 7.04
N HIS A 86 -11.67 4.75 6.43
CA HIS A 86 -11.62 6.12 5.91
C HIS A 86 -12.60 6.33 4.75
N ILE A 87 -12.70 5.36 3.83
CA ILE A 87 -13.68 5.38 2.74
C ILE A 87 -15.10 5.36 3.31
N ALA A 88 -15.40 4.42 4.19
CA ALA A 88 -16.71 4.29 4.84
C ALA A 88 -17.11 5.57 5.58
N HIS A 89 -16.17 6.18 6.30
CA HIS A 89 -16.43 7.46 6.98
C HIS A 89 -16.72 8.59 5.99
N ALA A 90 -15.95 8.69 4.89
CA ALA A 90 -16.16 9.69 3.85
C ALA A 90 -17.53 9.50 3.17
N ILE A 91 -17.94 8.27 2.88
CA ILE A 91 -19.27 7.95 2.34
C ILE A 91 -20.36 8.37 3.34
N LYS A 92 -20.30 7.94 4.61
CA LYS A 92 -21.28 8.28 5.65
C LYS A 92 -21.43 9.77 5.89
N LYS A 93 -20.36 10.55 5.66
CA LYS A 93 -20.33 12.00 5.85
C LYS A 93 -20.60 12.79 4.58
N ASP A 94 -20.84 12.10 3.45
CA ASP A 94 -21.01 12.76 2.14
C ASP A 94 -19.80 13.67 1.78
N ASP A 95 -18.58 13.22 2.15
CA ASP A 95 -17.35 13.98 1.98
C ASP A 95 -16.64 13.57 0.69
N ALA A 96 -17.02 14.20 -0.42
CA ALA A 96 -16.45 13.97 -1.74
C ALA A 96 -14.92 14.22 -1.77
N LYS A 97 -14.44 15.25 -1.07
CA LYS A 97 -13.03 15.62 -1.04
C LYS A 97 -12.17 14.56 -0.36
N SER A 98 -12.64 13.96 0.73
CA SER A 98 -11.93 12.86 1.39
C SER A 98 -12.04 11.58 0.59
N LEU A 99 -13.18 11.32 -0.04
CA LEU A 99 -13.44 10.14 -0.84
C LEU A 99 -12.57 10.10 -2.11
N SER A 100 -12.43 11.22 -2.81
CA SER A 100 -11.61 11.32 -4.02
C SER A 100 -10.14 10.92 -3.81
N LYS A 101 -9.62 11.08 -2.59
CA LYS A 101 -8.24 10.69 -2.25
C LYS A 101 -8.06 9.19 -2.04
N GLN A 102 -9.15 8.43 -1.94
CA GLN A 102 -9.15 7.02 -1.58
C GLN A 102 -9.57 6.11 -2.74
N LEU A 103 -10.50 6.57 -3.58
CA LEU A 103 -11.04 5.78 -4.68
C LEU A 103 -10.25 5.99 -5.96
N THR A 104 -10.25 4.96 -6.79
CA THR A 104 -9.70 4.98 -8.15
C THR A 104 -10.79 4.59 -9.14
N SER A 105 -10.60 4.92 -10.41
CA SER A 105 -11.37 4.41 -11.53
C SER A 105 -10.42 4.26 -12.70
N ASN A 106 -10.33 3.07 -13.29
CA ASN A 106 -9.43 2.77 -14.40
C ASN A 106 -7.99 3.30 -14.17
N ASP A 107 -7.39 2.95 -13.01
CA ASP A 107 -6.03 3.28 -12.58
C ASP A 107 -5.74 4.76 -12.28
N HIS A 108 -6.69 5.67 -12.41
CA HIS A 108 -6.55 7.05 -11.93
C HIS A 108 -7.37 7.30 -10.66
N ARG A 109 -6.95 8.24 -9.84
CA ARG A 109 -7.74 8.66 -8.67
C ARG A 109 -8.91 9.50 -9.12
N LEU A 110 -10.05 9.28 -8.48
CA LEU A 110 -11.18 10.18 -8.66
C LEU A 110 -10.79 11.61 -8.27
N ASN A 111 -11.27 12.57 -9.00
CA ASN A 111 -11.27 13.96 -8.54
C ASN A 111 -12.49 14.25 -7.65
N GLU A 112 -12.59 15.47 -7.16
CA GLU A 112 -13.69 15.83 -6.23
C GLU A 112 -15.05 15.88 -6.94
N GLU A 113 -15.10 16.22 -8.24
CA GLU A 113 -16.33 16.24 -9.04
C GLU A 113 -16.86 14.82 -9.26
N GLU A 114 -15.99 13.89 -9.67
CA GLU A 114 -16.32 12.48 -9.83
C GLU A 114 -16.77 11.83 -8.51
N ALA A 115 -16.08 12.13 -7.42
CA ALA A 115 -16.48 11.64 -6.10
C ALA A 115 -17.82 12.19 -5.62
N ARG A 116 -18.15 13.42 -5.99
CA ARG A 116 -19.45 14.05 -5.71
C ARG A 116 -20.56 13.40 -6.53
N ALA A 117 -20.33 13.15 -7.81
CA ALA A 117 -21.23 12.43 -8.69
C ALA A 117 -21.49 11.01 -8.19
N TYR A 118 -20.44 10.32 -7.78
CA TYR A 118 -20.54 8.98 -7.18
C TYR A 118 -21.38 8.96 -5.90
N LEU A 119 -21.17 9.90 -4.98
CA LEU A 119 -21.99 10.00 -3.76
C LEU A 119 -23.45 10.33 -4.06
N LYS A 120 -23.72 11.14 -5.10
CA LYS A 120 -25.08 11.45 -5.54
C LYS A 120 -25.77 10.17 -6.06
N TYR A 121 -25.09 9.39 -6.87
CA TYR A 121 -25.57 8.09 -7.37
C TYR A 121 -25.88 7.12 -6.22
N ILE A 122 -24.95 6.96 -5.24
CA ILE A 122 -25.20 6.08 -4.09
C ILE A 122 -26.48 6.49 -3.35
N LYS A 123 -26.72 7.78 -3.16
CA LYS A 123 -27.93 8.28 -2.46
C LYS A 123 -29.21 7.98 -3.23
N ALA A 124 -29.15 7.93 -4.56
CA ALA A 124 -30.30 7.57 -5.37
C ALA A 124 -30.58 6.07 -5.30
N GLU A 125 -29.54 5.25 -5.33
CA GLU A 125 -29.64 3.79 -5.45
C GLU A 125 -29.67 3.07 -4.09
N SER A 126 -29.14 3.67 -3.01
CA SER A 126 -29.00 3.00 -1.72
C SER A 126 -28.83 3.98 -0.56
N ASP A 127 -28.70 3.44 0.64
CA ASP A 127 -28.34 4.19 1.84
C ASP A 127 -26.83 4.30 1.99
N LEU A 128 -26.32 5.51 2.22
CA LEU A 128 -24.88 5.77 2.39
C LEU A 128 -24.25 4.93 3.51
N LYS A 129 -25.01 4.72 4.60
CA LYS A 129 -24.54 3.92 5.72
C LYS A 129 -24.43 2.45 5.32
N HIS A 130 -25.40 1.92 4.59
CA HIS A 130 -25.39 0.55 4.11
C HIS A 130 -24.17 0.27 3.21
N VAL A 131 -23.94 1.13 2.23
CA VAL A 131 -22.77 1.01 1.33
C VAL A 131 -21.46 1.10 2.11
N ALA A 132 -21.33 2.05 3.03
CA ALA A 132 -20.16 2.21 3.85
C ALA A 132 -19.88 0.98 4.73
N ASP A 133 -20.91 0.39 5.35
CA ASP A 133 -20.77 -0.82 6.16
C ASP A 133 -20.33 -2.00 5.28
N LYS A 134 -20.84 -2.12 4.03
CA LYS A 134 -20.40 -3.14 3.07
C LYS A 134 -18.95 -2.99 2.63
N VAL A 135 -18.44 -1.77 2.48
CA VAL A 135 -17.01 -1.52 2.18
C VAL A 135 -16.12 -2.08 3.30
N GLU A 136 -16.48 -1.83 4.57
CA GLU A 136 -15.72 -2.36 5.70
C GLU A 136 -15.84 -3.88 5.82
N GLU A 137 -17.03 -4.45 5.64
CA GLU A 137 -17.30 -5.89 5.69
C GLU A 137 -16.51 -6.63 4.61
N ASN A 138 -16.66 -6.25 3.34
CA ASN A 138 -15.99 -6.90 2.22
C ASN A 138 -14.47 -6.82 2.31
N THR A 139 -13.93 -5.71 2.81
CA THR A 139 -12.49 -5.58 3.03
C THR A 139 -11.98 -6.56 4.07
N LYS A 140 -12.73 -6.77 5.16
CA LYS A 140 -12.40 -7.80 6.18
C LYS A 140 -12.53 -9.21 5.61
N ASP A 141 -13.53 -9.46 4.79
CA ASP A 141 -13.77 -10.77 4.19
C ASP A 141 -12.68 -11.16 3.19
N ILE A 142 -12.22 -10.22 2.36
CA ILE A 142 -11.07 -10.44 1.47
C ILE A 142 -9.85 -10.89 2.28
N LYS A 143 -9.60 -10.24 3.43
CA LYS A 143 -8.47 -10.56 4.28
C LYS A 143 -8.62 -11.92 4.98
N ASN A 144 -9.78 -12.16 5.61
CA ASN A 144 -10.01 -13.30 6.48
C ASN A 144 -10.26 -14.59 5.68
N ASN A 145 -10.97 -14.50 4.57
CA ASN A 145 -11.37 -15.63 3.75
C ASN A 145 -10.48 -15.84 2.52
N HIS A 146 -9.39 -15.06 2.40
CA HIS A 146 -8.41 -15.14 1.31
C HIS A 146 -9.02 -14.95 -0.09
N TYR A 147 -10.10 -14.18 -0.20
CA TYR A 147 -10.61 -13.78 -1.50
C TYR A 147 -9.62 -12.83 -2.20
N ASN A 148 -9.65 -12.81 -3.52
CA ASN A 148 -8.82 -11.89 -4.30
C ASN A 148 -9.54 -10.56 -4.53
N ASN A 149 -10.86 -10.60 -4.67
CA ASN A 149 -11.72 -9.43 -4.89
C ASN A 149 -13.13 -9.69 -4.34
N LEU A 150 -13.81 -8.61 -4.02
CA LEU A 150 -15.26 -8.58 -3.75
C LEU A 150 -15.83 -7.28 -4.29
N SER A 151 -17.09 -7.30 -4.74
CA SER A 151 -17.82 -6.10 -5.14
C SER A 151 -18.69 -5.57 -4.00
N VAL A 152 -18.93 -4.28 -4.02
CA VAL A 152 -20.02 -3.64 -3.27
C VAL A 152 -21.08 -3.24 -4.28
N ASP A 153 -22.29 -3.69 -4.04
CA ASP A 153 -23.41 -3.46 -4.95
C ASP A 153 -24.44 -2.53 -4.30
N ALA A 154 -25.09 -1.72 -5.11
CA ALA A 154 -26.26 -0.94 -4.75
C ALA A 154 -27.35 -1.22 -5.77
N ASN A 155 -28.53 -1.63 -5.30
CA ASN A 155 -29.68 -1.99 -6.16
C ASN A 155 -29.29 -2.92 -7.34
N ASP A 156 -28.53 -4.01 -7.02
CA ASP A 156 -28.00 -5.00 -7.95
C ASP A 156 -26.94 -4.48 -8.95
N ASN A 157 -26.57 -3.21 -8.87
CA ASN A 157 -25.48 -2.63 -9.65
C ASN A 157 -24.17 -2.65 -8.86
N ASN A 158 -23.10 -3.17 -9.48
CA ASN A 158 -21.76 -3.10 -8.92
C ASN A 158 -21.28 -1.63 -8.93
N ILE A 159 -21.04 -1.07 -7.74
CA ILE A 159 -20.63 0.32 -7.57
C ILE A 159 -19.17 0.46 -7.12
N LEU A 160 -18.57 -0.59 -6.56
CA LEU A 160 -17.19 -0.55 -6.11
C LEU A 160 -16.57 -1.95 -6.15
N ASN A 161 -15.42 -2.08 -6.76
CA ASN A 161 -14.60 -3.28 -6.71
C ASN A 161 -13.48 -3.11 -5.70
N ILE A 162 -13.39 -4.03 -4.74
CA ILE A 162 -12.30 -4.10 -3.77
C ILE A 162 -11.43 -5.28 -4.15
N SER A 163 -10.17 -5.07 -4.46
CA SER A 163 -9.24 -6.12 -4.88
C SER A 163 -7.88 -6.00 -4.20
N LYS A 164 -7.22 -7.16 -4.05
CA LYS A 164 -5.81 -7.18 -3.65
C LYS A 164 -4.95 -6.72 -4.82
N ASP A 165 -4.12 -5.72 -4.58
CA ASP A 165 -3.18 -5.15 -5.54
C ASP A 165 -1.74 -5.35 -5.06
N GLY A 166 -1.37 -6.61 -4.83
CA GLY A 166 -0.03 -7.00 -4.42
C GLY A 166 0.39 -6.48 -3.05
N LYS A 167 1.61 -5.96 -2.96
CA LYS A 167 2.20 -5.46 -1.70
C LYS A 167 2.79 -4.08 -1.87
N LYS A 168 2.44 -3.17 -0.96
CA LYS A 168 3.05 -1.85 -0.84
C LYS A 168 4.30 -1.95 0.05
N TYR A 169 5.42 -1.36 -0.40
CA TYR A 169 6.70 -1.39 0.32
C TYR A 169 7.16 -2.82 0.71
N VAL A 170 6.86 -3.83 -0.14
CA VAL A 170 7.25 -5.26 0.03
C VAL A 170 6.52 -5.99 1.16
N PHE A 171 6.08 -5.32 2.21
CA PHE A 171 5.59 -5.96 3.46
C PHE A 171 4.10 -5.76 3.73
N PHE A 172 3.47 -4.71 3.17
CA PHE A 172 2.09 -4.36 3.48
C PHE A 172 1.17 -4.81 2.33
N ASP A 173 0.09 -5.51 2.66
CA ASP A 173 -0.93 -5.82 1.66
C ASP A 173 -1.53 -4.50 1.14
N ASN A 174 -1.55 -4.34 -0.18
CA ASN A 174 -2.18 -3.23 -0.85
C ASN A 174 -3.54 -3.66 -1.38
N TYR A 175 -4.55 -2.81 -1.20
CA TYR A 175 -5.88 -3.03 -1.76
C TYR A 175 -6.24 -1.84 -2.63
N GLN A 176 -6.92 -2.13 -3.72
CA GLN A 176 -7.46 -1.13 -4.62
C GLN A 176 -8.98 -1.07 -4.43
N PHE A 177 -9.50 0.14 -4.36
CA PHE A 177 -10.92 0.45 -4.26
C PHE A 177 -11.30 1.17 -5.55
N ASN A 178 -11.80 0.41 -6.52
CA ASN A 178 -12.00 0.85 -7.89
C ASN A 178 -13.48 1.01 -8.21
N VAL A 179 -13.88 2.24 -8.58
CA VAL A 179 -15.22 2.57 -9.07
C VAL A 179 -15.32 2.14 -10.53
N PRO A 180 -16.29 1.30 -10.90
CA PRO A 180 -16.53 0.93 -12.29
C PRO A 180 -16.85 2.14 -13.16
N GLN A 181 -16.70 1.97 -14.47
CA GLN A 181 -17.04 2.99 -15.47
C GLN A 181 -18.21 2.51 -16.34
N LYS A 182 -18.98 3.48 -16.84
CA LYS A 182 -19.98 3.28 -17.88
C LYS A 182 -19.71 4.20 -19.05
N THR A 183 -19.88 3.70 -20.25
CA THR A 183 -19.96 4.53 -21.46
C THR A 183 -21.35 5.12 -21.55
N ILE A 184 -21.41 6.44 -21.77
CA ILE A 184 -22.64 7.22 -21.80
C ILE A 184 -22.92 7.66 -23.22
N THR A 185 -24.16 7.49 -23.64
CA THR A 185 -24.67 7.92 -24.91
C THR A 185 -25.56 9.15 -24.71
N LEU A 186 -25.38 10.16 -25.52
CA LEU A 186 -26.21 11.37 -25.56
C LEU A 186 -27.19 11.24 -26.71
N VAL A 187 -28.47 11.41 -26.42
CA VAL A 187 -29.53 11.55 -27.40
C VAL A 187 -29.84 13.04 -27.50
N SER A 188 -29.76 13.61 -28.70
CA SER A 188 -30.03 15.02 -28.95
C SER A 188 -31.26 15.18 -29.82
N SER A 189 -32.17 16.10 -29.42
CA SER A 189 -33.37 16.45 -30.21
C SER A 189 -33.05 17.31 -31.44
N ASP A 190 -31.85 17.86 -31.51
CA ASP A 190 -31.44 18.80 -32.57
C ASP A 190 -29.98 18.58 -32.99
N SER A 191 -29.65 18.86 -34.23
CA SER A 191 -28.28 18.82 -34.72
C SER A 191 -27.45 20.02 -34.24
N GLY A 192 -26.16 19.82 -33.99
CA GLY A 192 -25.25 20.91 -33.61
C GLY A 192 -23.93 20.43 -33.04
N GLU A 193 -23.07 21.40 -32.70
CA GLU A 193 -21.78 21.15 -32.01
C GLU A 193 -21.93 21.40 -30.52
N ILE A 194 -21.71 20.37 -29.71
CA ILE A 194 -21.77 20.47 -28.26
C ILE A 194 -20.36 20.54 -27.69
N THR A 195 -20.12 21.52 -26.84
CA THR A 195 -18.91 21.63 -26.01
C THR A 195 -19.30 21.46 -24.56
N TYR A 196 -18.67 20.51 -23.85
CA TYR A 196 -18.87 20.32 -22.41
C TYR A 196 -17.55 20.27 -21.66
N GLU A 197 -17.60 20.54 -20.35
CA GLU A 197 -16.43 20.46 -19.46
C GLU A 197 -16.53 19.23 -18.57
N PHE A 198 -15.46 18.42 -18.56
CA PHE A 198 -15.32 17.29 -17.65
C PHE A 198 -13.86 17.19 -17.20
N ASN A 199 -13.63 17.08 -15.90
CA ASN A 199 -12.29 17.02 -15.28
C ASN A 199 -11.39 18.22 -15.60
N GLY A 200 -11.98 19.36 -15.90
CA GLY A 200 -11.27 20.58 -16.28
C GLY A 200 -10.90 20.66 -17.76
N ASP A 201 -11.18 19.62 -18.53
CA ASP A 201 -10.96 19.57 -19.96
C ASP A 201 -12.26 19.89 -20.73
N LYS A 202 -12.10 20.51 -21.90
CA LYS A 202 -13.20 20.77 -22.83
C LYS A 202 -13.26 19.67 -23.86
N HIS A 203 -14.44 19.09 -24.00
CA HIS A 203 -14.77 18.08 -24.99
C HIS A 203 -15.71 18.65 -26.03
N HIS A 204 -15.53 18.25 -27.29
CA HIS A 204 -16.34 18.69 -28.41
C HIS A 204 -16.91 17.48 -29.12
N ILE A 205 -18.21 17.47 -29.33
CA ILE A 205 -18.92 16.43 -30.07
C ILE A 205 -19.90 17.05 -31.05
N SER A 206 -20.01 16.46 -32.24
CA SER A 206 -21.06 16.78 -33.21
C SER A 206 -22.23 15.85 -33.03
N VAL A 207 -23.42 16.37 -32.90
CA VAL A 207 -24.66 15.61 -32.74
C VAL A 207 -25.60 15.89 -33.91
N GLU A 208 -26.33 14.86 -34.30
CA GLU A 208 -27.40 14.95 -35.26
C GLU A 208 -28.75 14.73 -34.58
N GLU A 209 -29.83 15.22 -35.16
CA GLU A 209 -31.18 15.04 -34.63
C GLU A 209 -31.50 13.54 -34.54
N ASP A 210 -32.00 13.09 -33.41
CA ASP A 210 -32.38 11.70 -33.08
C ASP A 210 -31.26 10.65 -33.26
N ASP A 211 -30.00 11.07 -33.35
CA ASP A 211 -28.85 10.15 -33.41
C ASP A 211 -28.21 9.96 -32.00
N ASP A 212 -27.83 8.73 -31.72
CA ASP A 212 -27.15 8.34 -30.48
C ASP A 212 -25.66 8.65 -30.62
N LYS A 213 -25.15 9.59 -29.83
CA LYS A 213 -23.74 9.94 -29.82
C LYS A 213 -23.06 9.55 -28.52
N GLU A 214 -21.95 8.82 -28.62
CA GLU A 214 -21.12 8.53 -27.45
C GLU A 214 -20.57 9.83 -26.87
N LEU A 215 -20.96 10.13 -25.62
CA LEU A 215 -20.45 11.27 -24.86
C LEU A 215 -19.06 10.97 -24.27
N GLY A 216 -18.83 9.73 -23.87
CA GLY A 216 -17.59 9.25 -23.28
C GLY A 216 -17.81 8.21 -22.19
N THR A 217 -16.71 7.83 -21.54
CA THR A 217 -16.71 6.86 -20.44
C THR A 217 -16.45 7.57 -19.11
N PHE A 218 -17.36 7.40 -18.16
CA PHE A 218 -17.35 8.08 -16.86
C PHE A 218 -17.34 7.07 -15.74
N PRO A 219 -16.67 7.34 -14.61
CA PRO A 219 -16.92 6.61 -13.37
C PRO A 219 -18.40 6.62 -13.03
N ILE A 220 -18.93 5.53 -12.43
CA ILE A 220 -20.34 5.51 -12.01
C ILE A 220 -20.62 6.73 -11.13
N GLY A 221 -21.68 7.47 -11.51
CA GLY A 221 -22.05 8.71 -10.84
C GLY A 221 -23.14 9.46 -11.58
N ASP A 222 -23.81 10.39 -10.89
CA ASP A 222 -24.79 11.32 -11.48
C ASP A 222 -24.14 12.68 -11.66
N TYR A 223 -23.93 13.07 -12.91
CA TYR A 223 -23.20 14.29 -13.27
C TYR A 223 -24.13 15.39 -13.76
N ASN A 224 -23.68 16.64 -13.58
CA ASN A 224 -24.26 17.80 -14.21
C ASN A 224 -23.10 18.61 -14.83
N LEU A 225 -22.86 18.37 -16.10
CA LEU A 225 -21.72 18.92 -16.84
C LEU A 225 -22.13 20.25 -17.48
N LYS A 226 -21.35 21.30 -17.23
CA LYS A 226 -21.53 22.56 -17.97
C LYS A 226 -21.32 22.34 -19.44
N ALA A 227 -22.26 22.77 -20.25
CA ALA A 227 -22.23 22.60 -21.67
C ALA A 227 -22.67 23.85 -22.42
N SER A 228 -22.30 23.91 -23.71
CA SER A 228 -22.83 24.85 -24.68
C SER A 228 -23.04 24.14 -26.02
N LYS A 229 -24.06 24.55 -26.77
CA LYS A 229 -24.39 24.01 -28.08
C LYS A 229 -24.39 25.11 -29.10
N ASP A 230 -23.70 24.91 -30.21
CA ASP A 230 -23.70 25.80 -31.37
C ASP A 230 -24.65 25.23 -32.41
N MET A 231 -25.69 25.99 -32.69
CA MET A 231 -26.71 25.67 -33.71
C MET A 231 -26.91 26.88 -34.61
N GLU A 232 -26.80 26.72 -35.93
CA GLU A 232 -27.02 27.78 -36.93
C GLU A 232 -26.26 29.10 -36.63
N GLY A 233 -25.07 29.01 -36.03
CA GLY A 233 -24.25 30.18 -35.66
C GLY A 233 -24.67 30.90 -34.39
N LYS A 234 -25.55 30.29 -33.59
CA LYS A 234 -25.95 30.77 -32.26
C LYS A 234 -25.42 29.82 -31.21
N ASN A 235 -24.86 30.38 -30.12
CA ASN A 235 -24.36 29.60 -28.98
C ASN A 235 -25.37 29.61 -27.85
N PHE A 236 -25.83 28.42 -27.44
CA PHE A 236 -26.72 28.17 -26.33
C PHE A 236 -25.92 27.60 -25.16
N LYS A 237 -26.13 28.13 -23.98
CA LYS A 237 -25.50 27.63 -22.75
C LYS A 237 -26.50 26.78 -21.96
N GLY A 238 -26.02 25.66 -21.41
CA GLY A 238 -26.84 24.75 -20.66
C GLY A 238 -25.99 23.78 -19.86
N ALA A 239 -26.55 22.62 -19.59
CA ALA A 239 -25.88 21.52 -18.91
C ALA A 239 -26.26 20.19 -19.58
N ILE A 240 -25.36 19.22 -19.47
CA ILE A 240 -25.65 17.82 -19.76
C ILE A 240 -25.83 17.13 -18.41
N THR A 241 -27.04 16.63 -18.16
CA THR A 241 -27.33 15.81 -16.98
C THR A 241 -27.16 14.34 -17.36
N ILE A 242 -26.29 13.65 -16.62
CA ILE A 242 -26.08 12.20 -16.71
C ILE A 242 -26.64 11.59 -15.44
N ASP A 243 -27.67 10.79 -15.58
CA ASP A 243 -28.28 10.00 -14.52
C ASP A 243 -28.03 8.53 -14.79
N MET A 244 -27.14 7.91 -14.01
CA MET A 244 -26.79 6.50 -14.16
C MET A 244 -27.63 5.58 -13.27
N SER A 245 -28.51 6.14 -12.43
CA SER A 245 -29.47 5.40 -11.61
C SER A 245 -30.66 4.90 -12.42
N GLU A 246 -30.97 5.56 -13.53
CA GLU A 246 -31.96 5.04 -14.48
C GLU A 246 -31.38 3.86 -15.30
N SER A 247 -32.19 2.87 -15.61
CA SER A 247 -31.77 1.62 -16.26
C SER A 247 -31.12 1.81 -17.65
N ASP A 248 -31.46 2.92 -18.32
CA ASP A 248 -30.82 3.33 -19.56
C ASP A 248 -29.92 4.53 -19.28
N SER A 249 -28.60 4.34 -19.34
CA SER A 249 -27.59 5.38 -19.09
C SER A 249 -27.61 6.43 -20.22
N ILE A 250 -28.68 7.20 -20.28
CA ILE A 250 -28.94 8.23 -21.30
C ILE A 250 -28.64 9.59 -20.69
N ALA A 251 -27.74 10.34 -21.31
CA ALA A 251 -27.54 11.74 -21.00
C ALA A 251 -28.64 12.59 -21.66
N ARG A 252 -29.16 13.58 -20.92
CA ARG A 252 -30.12 14.57 -21.46
C ARG A 252 -29.48 15.93 -21.45
N SER A 253 -29.65 16.67 -22.56
CA SER A 253 -29.28 18.08 -22.62
C SER A 253 -30.43 18.93 -22.10
N GLU A 254 -30.19 19.71 -21.06
CA GLU A 254 -31.12 20.74 -20.60
C GLU A 254 -30.67 22.09 -21.13
N GLU A 255 -31.44 22.67 -22.06
CA GLU A 255 -31.22 24.01 -22.60
C GLU A 255 -31.92 25.03 -21.70
N HIS A 256 -31.15 25.86 -21.02
CA HIS A 256 -31.69 27.09 -20.45
C HIS A 256 -31.71 28.19 -21.49
N THR A 257 -32.85 28.38 -22.13
CA THR A 257 -33.11 29.60 -22.90
C THR A 257 -33.17 30.76 -21.92
N SER A 258 -32.02 31.43 -21.69
CA SER A 258 -32.06 32.78 -21.14
C SER A 258 -32.62 33.68 -22.19
N GLU A 259 -33.92 34.00 -22.10
CA GLU A 259 -34.51 35.12 -22.85
C GLU A 259 -33.64 36.35 -22.61
N LEU A 260 -32.90 36.77 -23.65
CA LEU A 260 -32.30 38.08 -23.70
C LEU A 260 -33.46 39.08 -23.71
N GLN A 261 -33.84 39.61 -22.53
CA GLN A 261 -34.59 40.88 -22.48
C GLN A 261 -33.67 41.93 -23.09
N SER A 262 -33.96 42.26 -24.35
CA SER A 262 -33.40 43.45 -25.01
C SER A 262 -33.97 44.70 -24.34
N PRO A 263 -33.13 45.76 -24.17
CA PRO A 263 -33.54 47.03 -23.58
C PRO A 263 -34.56 47.80 -24.39
#